data_2b33894138432f412b4ae06141d1783a
#
_entry.id   2b33894138432f412b4ae06141d1783a
#
_cell.length_a   1.000
_cell.length_b   1.000
_cell.length_c   1.000
_cell.angle_alpha   90.00
_cell.angle_beta   90.00
_cell.angle_gamma   90.00
#
_symmetry.space_group_name_H-M   'P 1'
#
loop_
_entity.id
_entity.type
_entity.pdbx_description
1 polymer ?
#
loop_
_entity_poly.entity_id
_entity_poly.type
_entity_poly.pdbx_seq_one_letter_code
_entity_poly.pdbx_strand_id
1 'polypeptide(L)'
;DDSSRYSIKIACFPNTKNVVINAFKQAFYEFGMPSSVLSDNGSQFAGFKHGFTMFEKFLMNNDILPIHCRIKHPQTQGKIERFHGSMKRELLNHNLFKNLDYADKALQEWRTKYNCLRPHEALGNKCPADVYTHSERIFADKVEPFEYEPGFKVIKVNSWGYVRFQNFQLYLSETFINDYVQFRPNPNNDSFLVCYRNFVIAEYDSSSGKRIHRKISRL
;
A
#
# COMPACT_ATOMS: atom_id res chain seq x y z
N ASP A 1 -6.66 9.88 -5.56
CA ASP A 1 -5.64 9.81 -6.59
C ASP A 1 -4.69 11.01 -6.49
N ASP A 2 -3.38 10.77 -6.58
CA ASP A 2 -2.38 11.82 -6.37
C ASP A 2 -2.30 12.81 -7.55
N SER A 3 -2.56 12.36 -8.74
CA SER A 3 -2.51 13.16 -9.97
C SER A 3 -3.71 14.08 -10.09
N SER A 4 -4.90 13.51 -10.10
CA SER A 4 -6.17 14.22 -10.31
C SER A 4 -6.75 14.86 -9.05
N ARG A 5 -6.20 14.60 -7.86
CA ARG A 5 -6.79 14.95 -6.55
C ARG A 5 -8.13 14.28 -6.27
N TYR A 6 -8.57 13.37 -7.10
CA TYR A 6 -9.84 12.69 -6.95
C TYR A 6 -9.87 11.86 -5.66
N SER A 7 -10.86 12.10 -4.83
CA SER A 7 -11.11 11.32 -3.63
C SER A 7 -11.78 10.01 -4.00
N ILE A 8 -11.01 8.93 -4.10
CA ILE A 8 -11.48 7.60 -4.50
C ILE A 8 -12.54 7.09 -3.52
N LYS A 9 -12.22 7.09 -2.23
CA LYS A 9 -13.12 6.59 -1.19
C LYS A 9 -12.88 7.32 0.13
N ILE A 10 -13.96 7.62 0.80
CA ILE A 10 -13.99 8.03 2.21
C ILE A 10 -15.02 7.12 2.88
N ALA A 11 -14.74 6.60 4.05
CA ALA A 11 -15.70 5.79 4.78
C ALA A 11 -15.43 5.83 6.28
N CYS A 12 -16.50 5.72 7.07
CA CYS A 12 -16.42 5.55 8.51
C CYS A 12 -16.39 4.06 8.85
N PHE A 13 -15.45 3.69 9.72
CA PHE A 13 -15.34 2.31 10.17
C PHE A 13 -15.24 2.23 11.68
N PRO A 14 -15.83 1.20 12.32
CA PRO A 14 -15.44 0.85 13.66
C PRO A 14 -13.97 0.40 13.63
N ASN A 15 -13.24 0.64 14.72
CA ASN A 15 -11.82 0.32 14.81
C ASN A 15 -11.58 -1.21 14.84
N THR A 16 -11.52 -1.84 13.65
CA THR A 16 -11.30 -3.28 13.48
C THR A 16 -10.19 -3.57 12.49
N LYS A 17 -9.38 -4.61 12.75
CA LYS A 17 -8.13 -4.89 12.04
C LYS A 17 -8.25 -5.14 10.53
N ASN A 18 -9.39 -5.61 10.03
CA ASN A 18 -9.54 -6.01 8.61
C ASN A 18 -10.24 -4.98 7.73
N VAL A 19 -10.61 -3.85 8.28
CA VAL A 19 -11.43 -2.86 7.59
C VAL A 19 -10.69 -2.20 6.43
N VAL A 20 -9.40 -1.95 6.59
CA VAL A 20 -8.57 -1.28 5.57
C VAL A 20 -8.51 -2.09 4.28
N ILE A 21 -8.18 -3.38 4.34
CA ILE A 21 -8.10 -4.24 3.15
C ILE A 21 -9.46 -4.31 2.45
N ASN A 22 -10.56 -4.45 3.20
CA ASN A 22 -11.90 -4.49 2.62
C ASN A 22 -12.28 -3.17 1.93
N ALA A 23 -11.90 -2.03 2.51
CA ALA A 23 -12.11 -0.73 1.87
C ALA A 23 -11.33 -0.60 0.55
N PHE A 24 -10.08 -1.10 0.52
CA PHE A 24 -9.29 -1.13 -0.70
C PHE A 24 -9.86 -2.08 -1.75
N LYS A 25 -10.33 -3.27 -1.36
CA LYS A 25 -11.01 -4.19 -2.27
C LYS A 25 -12.22 -3.53 -2.94
N GLN A 26 -13.10 -2.88 -2.16
CA GLN A 26 -14.24 -2.15 -2.70
C GLN A 26 -13.82 -1.04 -3.66
N ALA A 27 -12.78 -0.26 -3.31
CA ALA A 27 -12.25 0.77 -4.18
C ALA A 27 -11.67 0.19 -5.48
N PHE A 28 -10.99 -0.96 -5.42
CA PHE A 28 -10.43 -1.62 -6.60
C PHE A 28 -11.49 -2.22 -7.52
N TYR A 29 -12.61 -2.73 -6.97
CA TYR A 29 -13.75 -3.16 -7.78
C TYR A 29 -14.40 -1.98 -8.53
N GLU A 30 -14.52 -0.83 -7.87
CA GLU A 30 -15.20 0.34 -8.43
C GLU A 30 -14.31 1.13 -9.40
N PHE A 31 -13.02 1.29 -9.09
CA PHE A 31 -12.12 2.22 -9.80
C PHE A 31 -10.94 1.54 -10.51
N GLY A 32 -10.81 0.20 -10.40
CA GLY A 32 -9.65 -0.53 -10.86
C GLY A 32 -8.43 -0.39 -9.94
N MET A 33 -7.39 -1.19 -10.19
CA MET A 33 -6.19 -1.25 -9.35
C MET A 33 -5.14 -0.21 -9.77
N PRO A 34 -4.56 0.54 -8.81
CA PRO A 34 -3.44 1.45 -9.10
C PRO A 34 -2.13 0.67 -9.31
N SER A 35 -1.11 1.32 -9.85
CA SER A 35 0.25 0.76 -9.91
C SER A 35 0.98 0.81 -8.57
N SER A 36 0.64 1.76 -7.71
CA SER A 36 1.24 1.92 -6.39
C SER A 36 0.25 2.57 -5.41
N VAL A 37 0.47 2.31 -4.13
CA VAL A 37 -0.26 2.93 -3.02
C VAL A 37 0.73 3.56 -2.06
N LEU A 38 0.59 4.88 -1.88
CA LEU A 38 1.33 5.65 -0.89
C LEU A 38 0.52 5.72 0.41
N SER A 39 1.13 5.29 1.50
CA SER A 39 0.53 5.34 2.84
C SER A 39 1.43 6.06 3.85
N ASP A 40 0.86 6.45 4.97
CA ASP A 40 1.65 6.81 6.14
C ASP A 40 2.30 5.59 6.79
N ASN A 41 3.04 5.80 7.89
CA ASN A 41 3.70 4.73 8.64
C ASN A 41 2.81 4.18 9.77
N GLY A 42 1.49 4.33 9.70
CA GLY A 42 0.57 3.71 10.65
C GLY A 42 0.76 2.19 10.69
N SER A 43 0.61 1.59 11.89
CA SER A 43 0.88 0.16 12.11
C SER A 43 0.06 -0.80 11.24
N GLN A 44 -1.06 -0.34 10.70
CA GLN A 44 -1.88 -1.09 9.74
C GLN A 44 -1.27 -1.12 8.32
N PHE A 45 -0.47 -0.11 7.97
CA PHE A 45 0.10 0.06 6.63
C PHE A 45 1.55 -0.36 6.55
N ALA A 46 2.34 -0.07 7.56
CA ALA A 46 3.78 -0.36 7.59
C ALA A 46 4.14 -1.30 8.75
N GLY A 47 4.86 -2.37 8.45
CA GLY A 47 5.32 -3.30 9.48
C GLY A 47 6.39 -2.69 10.38
N PHE A 48 6.35 -3.05 11.66
CA PHE A 48 7.33 -2.59 12.66
C PHE A 48 8.67 -3.33 12.52
N LYS A 49 9.76 -2.63 12.76
CA LYS A 49 11.15 -3.12 12.62
C LYS A 49 11.40 -3.74 11.24
N HIS A 50 11.46 -5.05 11.12
CA HIS A 50 11.73 -5.78 9.87
C HIS A 50 10.54 -6.58 9.37
N GLY A 51 9.39 -6.47 10.03
CA GLY A 51 8.17 -7.16 9.65
C GLY A 51 7.42 -6.49 8.49
N PHE A 52 6.43 -7.18 7.96
CA PHE A 52 5.49 -6.71 6.94
C PHE A 52 4.07 -6.82 7.46
N THR A 53 3.18 -5.96 6.96
CA THR A 53 1.76 -6.04 7.27
C THR A 53 1.03 -6.92 6.26
N MET A 54 -0.15 -7.43 6.65
CA MET A 54 -1.06 -8.11 5.72
C MET A 54 -1.53 -7.18 4.59
N PHE A 55 -1.57 -5.87 4.86
CA PHE A 55 -1.89 -4.87 3.85
C PHE A 55 -0.78 -4.75 2.77
N GLU A 56 0.49 -4.68 3.17
CA GLU A 56 1.60 -4.69 2.21
C GLU A 56 1.58 -5.97 1.35
N LYS A 57 1.37 -7.14 1.99
CA LYS A 57 1.25 -8.40 1.26
C LYS A 57 0.06 -8.41 0.30
N PHE A 58 -1.10 -7.90 0.74
CA PHE A 58 -2.28 -7.76 -0.12
C PHE A 58 -1.98 -6.92 -1.36
N LEU A 59 -1.29 -5.80 -1.21
CA LEU A 59 -0.90 -4.96 -2.34
C LEU A 59 0.06 -5.71 -3.29
N MET A 60 1.12 -6.34 -2.76
CA MET A 60 2.08 -7.10 -3.56
C MET A 60 1.44 -8.30 -4.27
N ASN A 61 0.47 -8.97 -3.66
CA ASN A 61 -0.30 -10.05 -4.29
C ASN A 61 -1.08 -9.60 -5.52
N ASN A 62 -1.47 -8.32 -5.57
CA ASN A 62 -2.18 -7.69 -6.67
C ASN A 62 -1.25 -6.89 -7.60
N ASP A 63 0.04 -7.11 -7.51
CA ASP A 63 1.06 -6.37 -8.27
C ASP A 63 0.95 -4.85 -8.11
N ILE A 64 0.72 -4.39 -6.87
CA ILE A 64 0.68 -2.98 -6.49
C ILE A 64 1.86 -2.69 -5.59
N LEU A 65 2.66 -1.67 -5.92
CA LEU A 65 3.82 -1.26 -5.12
C LEU A 65 3.40 -0.53 -3.84
N PRO A 66 3.64 -1.09 -2.65
CA PRO A 66 3.48 -0.34 -1.40
C PRO A 66 4.58 0.72 -1.26
N ILE A 67 4.20 1.97 -1.05
CA ILE A 67 5.12 3.08 -0.81
C ILE A 67 4.78 3.69 0.55
N HIS A 68 5.79 3.85 1.40
CA HIS A 68 5.62 4.50 2.70
C HIS A 68 6.24 5.89 2.68
N CYS A 69 5.57 6.84 3.33
CA CYS A 69 6.08 8.19 3.50
C CYS A 69 7.42 8.14 4.24
N ARG A 70 8.42 8.86 3.73
CA ARG A 70 9.67 9.05 4.47
C ARG A 70 9.42 9.94 5.68
N ILE A 71 9.95 9.54 6.83
CA ILE A 71 9.95 10.36 8.03
C ILE A 71 10.65 11.70 7.68
N LYS A 72 9.98 12.84 7.93
CA LYS A 72 10.46 14.21 7.66
C LYS A 72 10.47 14.68 6.18
N HIS A 73 9.63 14.13 5.30
CA HIS A 73 9.40 14.70 3.96
C HIS A 73 7.97 15.29 3.85
N PRO A 74 7.77 16.58 4.22
CA PRO A 74 6.45 17.21 4.31
C PRO A 74 5.73 17.33 2.96
N GLN A 75 6.45 17.37 1.85
CA GLN A 75 5.84 17.55 0.52
C GLN A 75 4.92 16.39 0.10
N THR A 76 5.24 15.17 0.53
CA THR A 76 4.48 13.97 0.17
C THR A 76 3.14 13.89 0.93
N GLN A 77 3.08 14.46 2.13
CA GLN A 77 1.88 14.47 2.98
C GLN A 77 1.01 15.73 2.79
N GLY A 78 1.58 16.83 2.31
CA GLY A 78 0.90 18.11 2.20
C GLY A 78 -0.39 18.09 1.36
N LYS A 79 -0.53 17.14 0.42
CA LYS A 79 -1.77 16.96 -0.36
C LYS A 79 -2.87 16.32 0.48
N ILE A 80 -2.54 15.26 1.20
CA ILE A 80 -3.46 14.53 2.08
C ILE A 80 -3.83 15.37 3.30
N GLU A 81 -2.87 16.14 3.86
CA GLU A 81 -3.12 17.06 4.97
C GLU A 81 -4.11 18.17 4.55
N ARG A 82 -3.92 18.77 3.38
CA ARG A 82 -4.87 19.76 2.83
C ARG A 82 -6.26 19.17 2.59
N PHE A 83 -6.33 17.96 2.08
CA PHE A 83 -7.59 17.23 1.90
C PHE A 83 -8.30 17.03 3.24
N HIS A 84 -7.61 16.48 4.25
CA HIS A 84 -8.16 16.29 5.58
C HIS A 84 -8.49 17.63 6.27
N GLY A 85 -7.67 18.66 6.08
CA GLY A 85 -7.93 20.00 6.58
C GLY A 85 -9.21 20.62 6.01
N SER A 86 -9.45 20.44 4.72
CA SER A 86 -10.70 20.87 4.06
C SER A 86 -11.91 20.10 4.60
N MET A 87 -11.81 18.78 4.68
CA MET A 87 -12.88 17.93 5.22
C MET A 87 -13.22 18.28 6.68
N LYS A 88 -12.21 18.48 7.53
CA LYS A 88 -12.41 18.90 8.92
C LYS A 88 -13.13 20.24 8.99
N ARG A 89 -12.63 21.25 8.26
CA ARG A 89 -13.16 22.61 8.28
C ARG A 89 -14.58 22.71 7.74
N GLU A 90 -14.93 21.95 6.70
CA GLU A 90 -16.16 22.08 5.98
C GLU A 90 -17.25 21.12 6.47
N LEU A 91 -16.85 20.00 7.05
CA LEU A 91 -17.80 18.96 7.46
C LEU A 91 -17.70 18.63 8.96
N LEU A 92 -16.52 18.20 9.43
CA LEU A 92 -16.43 17.56 10.74
C LEU A 92 -16.56 18.55 11.89
N ASN A 93 -16.04 19.79 11.75
CA ASN A 93 -16.08 20.79 12.81
C ASN A 93 -17.49 21.39 13.05
N HIS A 94 -18.40 21.22 12.11
CA HIS A 94 -19.73 21.83 12.14
C HIS A 94 -20.86 20.82 12.36
N ASN A 95 -20.54 19.53 12.44
CA ASN A 95 -21.56 18.49 12.54
C ASN A 95 -21.27 17.54 13.70
N LEU A 96 -22.31 17.26 14.48
CA LEU A 96 -22.34 16.16 15.43
C LEU A 96 -23.19 15.03 14.83
N PHE A 97 -22.54 13.92 14.51
CA PHE A 97 -23.21 12.80 13.87
C PHE A 97 -23.83 11.87 14.92
N LYS A 98 -25.09 11.48 14.73
CA LYS A 98 -25.82 10.59 15.64
C LYS A 98 -25.24 9.18 15.67
N ASN A 99 -24.73 8.70 14.55
CA ASN A 99 -24.09 7.39 14.38
C ASN A 99 -23.20 7.37 13.13
N LEU A 100 -22.56 6.23 12.87
CA LEU A 100 -21.66 6.06 11.72
C LEU A 100 -22.37 6.19 10.37
N ASP A 101 -23.62 5.76 10.24
CA ASP A 101 -24.37 5.83 8.97
C ASP A 101 -24.64 7.28 8.55
N TYR A 102 -25.01 8.14 9.52
CA TYR A 102 -25.17 9.57 9.25
C TYR A 102 -23.84 10.23 8.89
N ALA A 103 -22.77 9.86 9.57
CA ALA A 103 -21.44 10.36 9.25
C ALA A 103 -20.98 9.91 7.85
N ASP A 104 -21.18 8.64 7.50
CA ASP A 104 -20.81 8.13 6.19
C ASP A 104 -21.60 8.81 5.07
N LYS A 105 -22.92 8.96 5.20
CA LYS A 105 -23.74 9.69 4.23
C LYS A 105 -23.23 11.12 4.01
N ALA A 106 -22.97 11.85 5.07
CA ALA A 106 -22.46 13.22 4.98
C ALA A 106 -21.04 13.27 4.32
N LEU A 107 -20.19 12.28 4.60
CA LEU A 107 -18.88 12.13 3.95
C LEU A 107 -19.03 11.86 2.45
N GLN A 108 -19.97 11.01 2.02
CA GLN A 108 -20.22 10.75 0.60
C GLN A 108 -20.74 11.99 -0.13
N GLU A 109 -21.63 12.75 0.48
CA GLU A 109 -22.13 14.03 -0.07
C GLU A 109 -20.99 15.06 -0.20
N TRP A 110 -20.16 15.17 0.83
CA TRP A 110 -18.98 16.04 0.81
C TRP A 110 -17.96 15.59 -0.26
N ARG A 111 -17.68 14.27 -0.37
CA ARG A 111 -16.80 13.69 -1.39
C ARG A 111 -17.30 14.04 -2.81
N THR A 112 -18.58 13.93 -3.06
CA THR A 112 -19.18 14.28 -4.35
C THR A 112 -18.95 15.76 -4.67
N LYS A 113 -19.22 16.66 -3.71
CA LYS A 113 -18.94 18.10 -3.88
C LYS A 113 -17.45 18.37 -4.11
N TYR A 114 -16.58 17.71 -3.36
CA TYR A 114 -15.12 17.83 -3.50
C TYR A 114 -14.66 17.43 -4.90
N ASN A 115 -15.14 16.30 -5.41
CA ASN A 115 -14.71 15.76 -6.70
C ASN A 115 -15.32 16.51 -7.90
N CYS A 116 -16.59 16.91 -7.83
CA CYS A 116 -17.34 17.38 -8.99
C CYS A 116 -17.57 18.89 -9.03
N LEU A 117 -17.50 19.58 -7.89
CA LEU A 117 -17.86 20.99 -7.80
C LEU A 117 -16.74 21.91 -7.31
N ARG A 118 -15.61 21.33 -6.86
CA ARG A 118 -14.48 22.11 -6.35
C ARG A 118 -13.38 22.20 -7.40
N PRO A 119 -13.17 23.38 -7.99
CA PRO A 119 -12.01 23.60 -8.86
C PRO A 119 -10.71 23.63 -8.02
N HIS A 120 -9.64 23.09 -8.58
CA HIS A 120 -8.32 23.08 -7.98
C HIS A 120 -7.33 23.85 -8.85
N GLU A 121 -6.65 24.83 -8.27
CA GLU A 121 -5.63 25.62 -8.97
C GLU A 121 -4.55 24.74 -9.59
N ALA A 122 -4.08 23.71 -8.86
CA ALA A 122 -3.10 22.73 -9.34
C ALA A 122 -3.58 21.88 -10.52
N LEU A 123 -4.88 21.92 -10.86
CA LEU A 123 -5.48 21.26 -12.02
C LEU A 123 -5.91 22.26 -13.10
N GLY A 124 -5.39 23.48 -13.06
CA GLY A 124 -5.82 24.55 -13.96
C GLY A 124 -7.28 24.95 -13.74
N ASN A 125 -7.72 24.98 -12.49
CA ASN A 125 -9.08 25.28 -12.07
C ASN A 125 -10.14 24.27 -12.56
N LYS A 126 -9.75 23.06 -12.91
CA LYS A 126 -10.66 21.94 -13.17
C LYS A 126 -11.04 21.23 -11.87
N CYS A 127 -12.19 20.58 -11.88
CA CYS A 127 -12.57 19.68 -10.80
C CYS A 127 -11.80 18.35 -10.88
N PRO A 128 -11.56 17.67 -9.77
CA PRO A 128 -10.93 16.34 -9.78
C PRO A 128 -11.60 15.34 -10.73
N ALA A 129 -12.92 15.35 -10.82
CA ALA A 129 -13.69 14.47 -11.70
C ALA A 129 -13.44 14.73 -13.20
N ASP A 130 -13.07 15.96 -13.59
CA ASP A 130 -12.77 16.29 -14.98
C ASP A 130 -11.42 15.73 -15.46
N VAL A 131 -10.57 15.34 -14.52
CA VAL A 131 -9.18 14.91 -14.79
C VAL A 131 -8.97 13.44 -14.45
N TYR A 132 -9.80 12.88 -13.56
CA TYR A 132 -9.66 11.51 -13.10
C TYR A 132 -10.05 10.51 -14.20
N THR A 133 -9.26 9.47 -14.36
CA THR A 133 -9.55 8.32 -15.21
C THR A 133 -9.48 7.03 -14.40
N HIS A 134 -10.41 6.12 -14.63
CA HIS A 134 -10.39 4.79 -14.01
C HIS A 134 -9.17 4.00 -14.49
N SER A 135 -8.66 3.14 -13.62
CA SER A 135 -7.62 2.21 -14.02
C SER A 135 -8.21 1.07 -14.87
N GLU A 136 -7.52 0.69 -15.93
CA GLU A 136 -7.90 -0.47 -16.75
C GLU A 136 -7.56 -1.82 -16.08
N ARG A 137 -6.78 -1.80 -14.98
CA ARG A 137 -6.41 -3.00 -14.23
C ARG A 137 -7.58 -3.48 -13.38
N ILE A 138 -8.24 -4.54 -13.83
CA ILE A 138 -9.41 -5.12 -13.16
C ILE A 138 -8.96 -5.88 -11.90
N PHE A 139 -9.66 -5.67 -10.80
CA PHE A 139 -9.45 -6.42 -9.56
C PHE A 139 -10.24 -7.73 -9.57
N ALA A 140 -9.55 -8.83 -9.33
CA ALA A 140 -10.15 -10.12 -9.02
C ALA A 140 -9.81 -10.50 -7.58
N ASP A 141 -10.80 -10.91 -6.78
CA ASP A 141 -10.57 -11.29 -5.36
C ASP A 141 -9.96 -12.71 -5.24
N LYS A 142 -9.07 -13.03 -6.16
CA LYS A 142 -8.33 -14.28 -6.20
C LYS A 142 -6.86 -13.98 -6.44
N VAL A 143 -6.04 -14.45 -5.53
CA VAL A 143 -4.58 -14.38 -5.70
C VAL A 143 -4.16 -15.50 -6.65
N GLU A 144 -3.77 -15.14 -7.87
CA GLU A 144 -3.27 -16.11 -8.83
C GLU A 144 -1.92 -16.70 -8.38
N PRO A 145 -1.68 -18.00 -8.66
CA PRO A 145 -0.36 -18.60 -8.47
C PRO A 145 0.72 -17.74 -9.15
N PHE A 146 1.90 -17.69 -8.53
CA PHE A 146 3.01 -16.92 -9.06
C PHE A 146 4.15 -17.85 -9.43
N GLU A 147 4.59 -17.79 -10.66
CA GLU A 147 5.74 -18.53 -11.16
C GLU A 147 6.99 -17.65 -11.07
N TYR A 148 7.97 -18.12 -10.31
CA TYR A 148 9.25 -17.45 -10.19
C TYR A 148 10.15 -17.75 -11.38
N GLU A 149 11.00 -16.79 -11.74
CA GLU A 149 11.96 -16.94 -12.82
C GLU A 149 12.89 -18.15 -12.57
N PRO A 150 13.08 -19.03 -13.56
CA PRO A 150 13.96 -20.19 -13.43
C PRO A 150 15.43 -19.74 -13.26
N GLY A 151 16.24 -20.62 -12.67
CA GLY A 151 17.66 -20.36 -12.43
C GLY A 151 17.99 -19.77 -11.06
N PHE A 152 17.01 -19.28 -10.31
CA PHE A 152 17.21 -18.74 -8.97
C PHE A 152 16.56 -19.62 -7.90
N LYS A 153 17.14 -19.64 -6.71
CA LYS A 153 16.66 -20.48 -5.60
C LYS A 153 15.33 -19.95 -5.06
N VAL A 154 14.30 -20.79 -5.07
CA VAL A 154 13.00 -20.50 -4.43
C VAL A 154 12.87 -21.31 -3.16
N ILE A 155 12.49 -20.67 -2.06
CA ILE A 155 12.42 -21.27 -0.72
C ILE A 155 11.07 -20.91 -0.07
N LYS A 156 10.47 -21.90 0.57
CA LYS A 156 9.25 -21.70 1.37
C LYS A 156 9.61 -21.10 2.74
N VAL A 157 8.86 -20.08 3.13
CA VAL A 157 8.95 -19.47 4.47
C VAL A 157 8.35 -20.43 5.49
N ASN A 158 9.07 -20.72 6.57
CA ASN A 158 8.62 -21.64 7.60
C ASN A 158 7.57 -21.02 8.54
N SER A 159 7.07 -21.82 9.51
CA SER A 159 6.05 -21.42 10.48
C SER A 159 6.47 -20.31 11.46
N TRP A 160 7.71 -19.89 11.44
CA TRP A 160 8.27 -18.83 12.29
C TRP A 160 8.69 -17.58 11.49
N GLY A 161 8.33 -17.53 10.21
CA GLY A 161 8.69 -16.40 9.34
C GLY A 161 10.15 -16.40 8.87
N TYR A 162 10.85 -17.54 8.97
CA TYR A 162 12.26 -17.68 8.56
C TYR A 162 12.40 -18.49 7.28
N VAL A 163 13.49 -18.25 6.60
CA VAL A 163 14.05 -19.07 5.52
C VAL A 163 15.49 -19.45 5.81
N ARG A 164 15.93 -20.60 5.30
CA ARG A 164 17.34 -21.01 5.32
C ARG A 164 17.91 -20.89 3.93
N PHE A 165 18.87 -20.00 3.76
CA PHE A 165 19.55 -19.77 2.50
C PHE A 165 21.08 -19.81 2.73
N GLN A 166 21.80 -20.64 1.97
CA GLN A 166 23.20 -20.95 2.23
C GLN A 166 23.39 -21.42 3.69
N ASN A 167 24.27 -20.77 4.45
CA ASN A 167 24.55 -21.08 5.85
C ASN A 167 23.77 -20.18 6.83
N PHE A 168 22.86 -19.31 6.32
CA PHE A 168 22.16 -18.33 7.12
C PHE A 168 20.71 -18.73 7.38
N GLN A 169 20.25 -18.43 8.59
CA GLN A 169 18.84 -18.43 8.95
C GLN A 169 18.35 -16.98 8.97
N LEU A 170 17.50 -16.61 8.01
CA LEU A 170 17.09 -15.24 7.75
C LEU A 170 15.64 -15.06 8.16
N TYR A 171 15.37 -14.10 9.04
CA TYR A 171 14.02 -13.70 9.38
C TYR A 171 13.44 -12.75 8.32
N LEU A 172 12.34 -13.11 7.73
CA LEU A 172 11.62 -12.26 6.77
C LEU A 172 10.45 -11.56 7.43
N SER A 173 9.42 -12.31 7.80
CA SER A 173 8.23 -11.87 8.53
C SER A 173 7.25 -13.02 8.70
N GLU A 174 6.46 -13.00 9.76
CA GLU A 174 5.32 -13.91 9.94
C GLU A 174 4.26 -13.76 8.84
N THR A 175 4.17 -12.59 8.24
CA THR A 175 3.23 -12.29 7.13
C THR A 175 3.41 -13.21 5.93
N PHE A 176 4.62 -13.72 5.71
CA PHE A 176 4.94 -14.60 4.58
C PHE A 176 4.96 -16.10 4.94
N ILE A 177 4.53 -16.49 6.13
CA ILE A 177 4.46 -17.92 6.52
C ILE A 177 3.72 -18.71 5.44
N ASN A 178 4.34 -19.84 5.04
CA ASN A 178 3.90 -20.74 3.96
C ASN A 178 3.98 -20.19 2.53
N ASP A 179 4.35 -18.93 2.33
CA ASP A 179 4.65 -18.41 0.99
C ASP A 179 6.04 -18.82 0.51
N TYR A 180 6.28 -18.63 -0.77
CA TYR A 180 7.58 -18.83 -1.38
C TYR A 180 8.24 -17.48 -1.66
N VAL A 181 9.56 -17.43 -1.52
CA VAL A 181 10.40 -16.28 -1.88
C VAL A 181 11.56 -16.75 -2.73
N GLN A 182 12.04 -15.90 -3.63
CA GLN A 182 13.16 -16.17 -4.50
C GLN A 182 14.40 -15.37 -4.04
N PHE A 183 15.55 -16.00 -4.13
CA PHE A 183 16.85 -15.39 -3.83
C PHE A 183 17.58 -15.08 -5.13
N ARG A 184 18.00 -13.83 -5.30
CA ARG A 184 18.76 -13.35 -6.47
C ARG A 184 20.05 -12.67 -6.03
N PRO A 185 21.18 -12.84 -6.74
CA PRO A 185 22.36 -12.02 -6.51
C PRO A 185 22.04 -10.56 -6.82
N ASN A 186 22.60 -9.64 -6.04
CA ASN A 186 22.52 -8.22 -6.38
C ASN A 186 23.64 -7.89 -7.37
N PRO A 187 23.33 -7.39 -8.58
CA PRO A 187 24.35 -7.11 -9.58
C PRO A 187 25.30 -5.95 -9.20
N ASN A 188 24.94 -5.15 -8.20
CA ASN A 188 25.66 -3.91 -7.88
C ASN A 188 26.64 -4.06 -6.69
N ASN A 189 26.54 -5.13 -5.92
CA ASN A 189 27.36 -5.33 -4.71
C ASN A 189 27.35 -6.81 -4.29
N ASP A 190 28.17 -7.14 -3.29
CA ASP A 190 28.23 -8.50 -2.72
C ASP A 190 27.10 -8.73 -1.71
N SER A 191 25.86 -8.75 -2.22
CA SER A 191 24.66 -9.03 -1.45
C SER A 191 23.69 -9.90 -2.25
N PHE A 192 22.65 -10.41 -1.58
CA PHE A 192 21.55 -11.07 -2.25
C PHE A 192 20.22 -10.44 -1.90
N LEU A 193 19.37 -10.39 -2.91
CA LEU A 193 18.00 -9.86 -2.82
C LEU A 193 17.05 -11.00 -2.50
N VAL A 194 16.10 -10.75 -1.62
CA VAL A 194 14.95 -11.61 -1.37
C VAL A 194 13.75 -11.02 -2.05
N CYS A 195 13.13 -11.80 -2.93
CA CYS A 195 12.04 -11.37 -3.78
C CYS A 195 10.76 -12.11 -3.42
N TYR A 196 9.68 -11.36 -3.24
CA TYR A 196 8.34 -11.89 -3.12
C TYR A 196 7.53 -11.42 -4.34
N ARG A 197 7.15 -12.38 -5.19
CA ARG A 197 6.56 -12.08 -6.50
C ARG A 197 7.43 -11.10 -7.30
N ASN A 198 6.86 -10.01 -7.79
CA ASN A 198 7.55 -8.97 -8.56
C ASN A 198 8.28 -7.91 -7.69
N PHE A 199 8.47 -8.19 -6.40
CA PHE A 199 9.00 -7.19 -5.48
C PHE A 199 10.22 -7.70 -4.74
N VAL A 200 11.26 -6.87 -4.67
CA VAL A 200 12.35 -7.01 -3.71
C VAL A 200 11.81 -6.59 -2.34
N ILE A 201 11.89 -7.49 -1.36
CA ILE A 201 11.39 -7.25 0.01
C ILE A 201 12.52 -7.11 1.04
N ALA A 202 13.70 -7.61 0.74
CA ALA A 202 14.86 -7.48 1.61
C ALA A 202 16.16 -7.64 0.83
N GLU A 203 17.24 -7.11 1.40
CA GLU A 203 18.62 -7.30 0.95
C GLU A 203 19.47 -7.74 2.12
N TYR A 204 20.35 -8.71 1.89
CA TYR A 204 21.25 -9.28 2.88
C TYR A 204 22.67 -9.33 2.36
N ASP A 205 23.61 -9.00 3.22
CA ASP A 205 25.03 -9.14 2.96
C ASP A 205 25.44 -10.61 2.79
N SER A 206 26.18 -10.92 1.72
CA SER A 206 26.51 -12.31 1.35
C SER A 206 27.52 -12.97 2.30
N SER A 207 28.34 -12.19 3.00
CA SER A 207 29.36 -12.69 3.88
C SER A 207 28.85 -12.93 5.30
N SER A 208 28.02 -12.03 5.82
CA SER A 208 27.54 -12.04 7.21
C SER A 208 26.10 -12.50 7.38
N GLY A 209 25.32 -12.55 6.30
CA GLY A 209 23.88 -12.80 6.37
C GLY A 209 23.08 -11.70 7.12
N LYS A 210 23.69 -10.54 7.35
CA LYS A 210 23.01 -9.42 8.00
C LYS A 210 22.12 -8.68 7.01
N ARG A 211 20.94 -8.32 7.45
CA ARG A 211 20.01 -7.52 6.65
C ARG A 211 20.56 -6.11 6.48
N ILE A 212 20.71 -5.67 5.22
CA ILE A 212 21.24 -4.34 4.88
C ILE A 212 20.12 -3.32 5.02
N HIS A 213 18.99 -3.53 4.34
CA HIS A 213 17.84 -2.65 4.45
C HIS A 213 16.53 -3.36 4.09
N ARG A 214 15.42 -2.72 4.46
CA ARG A 214 14.07 -3.06 4.03
C ARG A 214 13.57 -1.94 3.13
N LYS A 215 13.52 -2.20 1.85
CA LYS A 215 12.89 -1.31 0.89
C LYS A 215 12.12 -2.14 -0.11
N ILE A 216 10.79 -1.98 -0.13
CA ILE A 216 9.99 -2.62 -1.17
C ILE A 216 10.23 -1.84 -2.47
N SER A 217 10.67 -2.55 -3.50
CA SER A 217 10.83 -2.01 -4.85
C SER A 217 10.40 -3.06 -5.85
N ARG A 218 10.04 -2.66 -7.06
CA ARG A 218 9.87 -3.61 -8.15
C ARG A 218 11.21 -4.22 -8.55
N LEU A 219 11.16 -5.45 -9.06
CA LEU A 219 12.29 -6.14 -9.68
C LEU A 219 12.71 -5.44 -10.97
#